data_fdf0b8f254994f980788157b8edfd2f0
#
_entry.id   fdf0b8f254994f980788157b8edfd2f0
#
_cell.length_a   1.000
_cell.length_b   1.000
_cell.length_c   1.000
_cell.angle_alpha   90.00
_cell.angle_beta   90.00
_cell.angle_gamma   90.00
#
_symmetry.space_group_name_H-M   'P 1'
#
loop_
_entity.id
_entity.type
_entity.pdbx_description
1 polymer ?
#
loop_
_entity_poly.entity_id
_entity_poly.type
_entity_poly.pdbx_seq_one_letter_code
_entity_poly.pdbx_strand_id
1 'polypeptide(L)'
;PLLKTYVLCSPHRTQRPWQGAQESAALPPLPVYLDTCYLCPGNTRATGAHNDPYTQTSVFENDFAALKDVHVEAQDTDTHFGLFRMAPARGKCYVVCFHPHHNLTLAQMTTAPYSAESHIIPIIHTWRDMYMRITAENPFVQYIQLFENKGSAMGCSNPHPHGQIWALDYVPSEPMKVMKSMYDFSADPANEHAPGPRHPHGRPHLLLAYAHMELHAPGRPRVVTLNHDFVALVPFWAVWPFEIMVLPYKRFLGSLQDLTDAEIASLAHILGEVTCRYDNLFRTSFPYSMGIHQKPVSHAQDSLALYALFHIHFYPPLLRSATVRKFLVGYVFSHASLTSGLK
;
A
#
# COMPACT_ATOMS: atom_id res chain seq x y z
N PRO A 1 1.03 16.10 7.27
CA PRO A 1 1.62 15.91 8.62
C PRO A 1 2.57 14.72 8.68
N LEU A 2 2.33 13.63 7.93
CA LEU A 2 3.16 12.41 8.00
C LEU A 2 4.60 12.64 7.55
N LEU A 3 4.81 13.28 6.42
CA LEU A 3 6.15 13.53 5.85
C LEU A 3 6.69 14.93 6.12
N LYS A 4 5.89 15.79 6.80
CA LYS A 4 6.20 17.21 7.07
C LYS A 4 6.56 18.00 5.78
N THR A 5 5.95 17.63 4.66
CA THR A 5 6.06 18.30 3.37
C THR A 5 4.79 19.06 3.03
N TYR A 6 4.89 20.04 2.13
CA TYR A 6 3.76 20.84 1.66
C TYR A 6 3.32 20.38 0.27
N VAL A 7 2.02 20.48 0.02
CA VAL A 7 1.40 20.16 -1.26
C VAL A 7 0.85 21.44 -1.87
N LEU A 8 1.21 21.71 -3.12
CA LEU A 8 0.66 22.84 -3.87
C LEU A 8 -0.62 22.43 -4.57
N CYS A 9 -1.77 22.98 -4.17
CA CYS A 9 -3.06 22.81 -4.83
C CYS A 9 -3.33 23.94 -5.82
N SER A 10 -3.76 23.58 -7.02
CA SER A 10 -4.07 24.55 -8.10
C SER A 10 -5.41 24.19 -8.79
N PRO A 11 -6.55 24.44 -8.14
CA PRO A 11 -7.87 24.02 -8.62
C PRO A 11 -8.21 24.52 -10.03
N HIS A 12 -7.84 25.76 -10.37
CA HIS A 12 -8.10 26.36 -11.68
C HIS A 12 -7.46 25.62 -12.85
N ARG A 13 -6.41 24.81 -12.62
CA ARG A 13 -5.78 24.02 -13.67
C ARG A 13 -6.63 22.86 -14.17
N THR A 14 -7.67 22.47 -13.45
CA THR A 14 -8.64 21.45 -13.91
C THR A 14 -9.47 21.95 -15.07
N GLN A 15 -9.65 23.27 -15.19
CA GLN A 15 -10.43 23.91 -16.27
C GLN A 15 -9.65 24.03 -17.58
N ARG A 16 -8.36 23.66 -17.62
CA ARG A 16 -7.54 23.74 -18.83
C ARG A 16 -8.07 22.80 -19.90
N PRO A 17 -8.42 23.31 -21.13
CA PRO A 17 -8.82 22.46 -22.24
C PRO A 17 -7.77 21.43 -22.58
N TRP A 18 -8.20 20.22 -22.89
CA TRP A 18 -7.30 19.15 -23.33
C TRP A 18 -7.44 18.90 -24.82
N GLN A 19 -6.34 19.06 -25.55
CA GLN A 19 -6.22 18.81 -26.98
C GLN A 19 -5.16 17.74 -27.31
N GLY A 20 -4.66 17.04 -26.29
CA GLY A 20 -3.67 15.98 -26.46
C GLY A 20 -4.29 14.62 -26.78
N ALA A 21 -3.47 13.58 -26.76
CA ALA A 21 -3.89 12.21 -27.06
C ALA A 21 -5.10 11.77 -26.22
N GLN A 22 -6.02 11.05 -26.85
CA GLN A 22 -7.12 10.33 -26.21
C GLN A 22 -6.92 8.85 -26.56
N GLU A 23 -6.73 8.03 -25.56
CA GLU A 23 -6.59 6.59 -25.75
C GLU A 23 -7.92 5.90 -25.43
N SER A 24 -8.25 4.86 -26.22
CA SER A 24 -9.42 4.02 -25.94
C SER A 24 -9.22 3.26 -24.65
N ALA A 25 -10.17 3.34 -23.74
CA ALA A 25 -10.10 2.65 -22.45
C ALA A 25 -10.40 1.14 -22.51
N ALA A 26 -10.89 0.64 -23.63
CA ALA A 26 -11.32 -0.75 -23.75
C ALA A 26 -10.15 -1.68 -24.10
N LEU A 27 -9.50 -2.23 -23.09
CA LEU A 27 -8.66 -3.42 -23.26
C LEU A 27 -9.55 -4.64 -23.39
N PRO A 28 -9.17 -5.64 -24.23
CA PRO A 28 -9.90 -6.91 -24.30
C PRO A 28 -9.90 -7.58 -22.93
N PRO A 29 -10.98 -8.28 -22.55
CA PRO A 29 -11.03 -9.01 -21.28
C PRO A 29 -9.93 -10.07 -21.24
N LEU A 30 -9.25 -10.15 -20.11
CA LEU A 30 -8.25 -11.18 -19.87
C LEU A 30 -8.93 -12.55 -19.71
N PRO A 31 -8.28 -13.65 -20.15
CA PRO A 31 -8.80 -15.00 -19.94
C PRO A 31 -8.73 -15.38 -18.45
N VAL A 32 -9.55 -16.35 -18.06
CA VAL A 32 -9.54 -16.91 -16.69
C VAL A 32 -8.22 -17.65 -16.40
N TYR A 33 -7.62 -18.24 -17.41
CA TYR A 33 -6.34 -18.94 -17.35
C TYR A 33 -5.54 -18.68 -18.61
N LEU A 34 -4.23 -18.58 -18.48
CA LEU A 34 -3.32 -18.35 -19.60
C LEU A 34 -2.11 -19.29 -19.50
N ASP A 35 -1.96 -20.21 -20.44
CA ASP A 35 -0.90 -21.24 -20.48
C ASP A 35 0.51 -20.65 -20.45
N THR A 36 0.69 -19.44 -20.99
CA THR A 36 1.98 -18.74 -21.02
C THR A 36 2.24 -17.86 -19.78
N CYS A 37 1.28 -17.74 -18.88
CA CYS A 37 1.45 -16.95 -17.65
C CYS A 37 2.24 -17.74 -16.60
N TYR A 38 3.43 -17.29 -16.27
CA TYR A 38 4.28 -17.92 -15.24
C TYR A 38 3.75 -17.82 -13.80
N LEU A 39 2.60 -17.17 -13.57
CA LEU A 39 1.92 -17.09 -12.27
C LEU A 39 0.69 -18.00 -12.20
N CYS A 40 0.09 -18.43 -13.31
CA CYS A 40 -1.06 -19.31 -13.27
C CYS A 40 -0.74 -20.67 -12.62
N PRO A 41 -1.73 -21.31 -11.96
CA PRO A 41 -1.53 -22.64 -11.33
C PRO A 41 -0.98 -23.68 -12.31
N GLY A 42 -0.02 -24.48 -11.85
CA GLY A 42 0.57 -25.55 -12.65
C GLY A 42 1.56 -25.13 -13.73
N ASN A 43 1.67 -23.85 -14.05
CA ASN A 43 2.59 -23.36 -15.07
C ASN A 43 4.03 -23.30 -14.57
N THR A 44 4.96 -23.28 -15.53
CA THR A 44 6.40 -23.17 -15.26
C THR A 44 6.81 -21.71 -15.12
N ARG A 45 7.53 -21.40 -14.05
CA ARG A 45 8.14 -20.09 -13.80
C ARG A 45 9.41 -19.91 -14.64
N ALA A 46 9.91 -18.65 -14.66
CA ALA A 46 11.09 -18.30 -15.45
C ALA A 46 12.38 -19.07 -15.06
N THR A 47 12.46 -19.54 -13.82
CA THR A 47 13.58 -20.36 -13.31
C THR A 47 13.44 -21.86 -13.62
N GLY A 48 12.35 -22.29 -14.26
CA GLY A 48 12.02 -23.68 -14.51
C GLY A 48 11.27 -24.39 -13.38
N ALA A 49 11.05 -23.72 -12.23
CA ALA A 49 10.20 -24.25 -11.18
C ALA A 49 8.73 -24.24 -11.60
N HIS A 50 7.96 -25.24 -11.14
CA HIS A 50 6.52 -25.31 -11.40
C HIS A 50 5.72 -24.72 -10.24
N ASN A 51 4.67 -23.98 -10.58
CA ASN A 51 3.69 -23.58 -9.59
C ASN A 51 2.85 -24.78 -9.16
N ASP A 52 2.51 -24.85 -7.89
CA ASP A 52 1.50 -25.78 -7.43
C ASP A 52 0.16 -25.53 -8.13
N PRO A 53 -0.71 -26.54 -8.28
CA PRO A 53 -2.07 -26.33 -8.76
C PRO A 53 -2.95 -25.71 -7.67
N TYR A 54 -2.59 -24.49 -7.25
CA TYR A 54 -3.29 -23.79 -6.17
C TYR A 54 -4.71 -23.39 -6.56
N THR A 55 -5.60 -23.42 -5.58
CA THR A 55 -7.04 -23.12 -5.71
C THR A 55 -7.48 -21.85 -4.98
N GLN A 56 -6.59 -21.23 -4.22
CA GLN A 56 -6.79 -19.97 -3.51
C GLN A 56 -5.54 -19.10 -3.72
N THR A 57 -4.93 -18.62 -2.64
CA THR A 57 -3.66 -17.89 -2.70
C THR A 57 -2.48 -18.82 -2.89
N SER A 58 -1.41 -18.32 -3.50
CA SER A 58 -0.12 -19.02 -3.59
C SER A 58 1.02 -18.07 -3.28
N VAL A 59 2.01 -18.54 -2.51
CA VAL A 59 3.17 -17.74 -2.13
C VAL A 59 4.45 -18.49 -2.48
N PHE A 60 5.37 -17.80 -3.13
CA PHE A 60 6.69 -18.33 -3.42
C PHE A 60 7.76 -17.24 -3.35
N GLU A 61 9.01 -17.63 -3.16
CA GLU A 61 10.12 -16.69 -3.21
C GLU A 61 10.31 -16.16 -4.63
N ASN A 62 10.48 -14.83 -4.76
CA ASN A 62 10.55 -14.19 -6.08
C ASN A 62 11.79 -14.66 -6.83
N ASP A 63 11.60 -15.22 -8.03
CA ASP A 63 12.67 -15.72 -8.90
C ASP A 63 13.70 -14.64 -9.25
N PHE A 64 13.29 -13.37 -9.25
CA PHE A 64 14.13 -12.19 -9.52
C PHE A 64 14.12 -11.24 -8.32
N ALA A 65 14.41 -11.80 -7.13
CA ALA A 65 14.40 -11.03 -5.89
C ALA A 65 15.35 -9.83 -5.94
N ALA A 66 14.84 -8.64 -5.60
CA ALA A 66 15.65 -7.44 -5.48
C ALA A 66 16.58 -7.48 -4.25
N LEU A 67 16.19 -8.23 -3.22
CA LEU A 67 16.96 -8.47 -2.01
C LEU A 67 17.27 -9.96 -1.91
N LYS A 68 18.46 -10.29 -1.43
CA LYS A 68 18.90 -11.67 -1.23
C LYS A 68 19.27 -11.90 0.21
N ASP A 69 19.02 -13.12 0.70
CA ASP A 69 19.42 -13.56 2.04
C ASP A 69 20.90 -13.97 2.03
N VAL A 70 21.77 -13.01 1.70
CA VAL A 70 23.22 -13.18 1.69
C VAL A 70 23.83 -12.13 2.61
N HIS A 71 24.64 -12.58 3.57
CA HIS A 71 25.41 -11.65 4.37
C HIS A 71 26.59 -11.13 3.53
N VAL A 72 26.57 -9.83 3.27
CA VAL A 72 27.69 -9.12 2.60
C VAL A 72 28.38 -8.30 3.68
N GLU A 73 29.68 -8.50 3.85
CA GLU A 73 30.46 -7.65 4.75
C GLU A 73 30.42 -6.22 4.26
N ALA A 74 30.16 -5.28 5.16
CA ALA A 74 30.25 -3.87 4.86
C ALA A 74 31.70 -3.54 4.49
N GLN A 75 31.94 -3.20 3.25
CA GLN A 75 33.21 -2.59 2.86
C GLN A 75 33.28 -1.19 3.47
N ASP A 76 34.41 -0.82 4.01
CA ASP A 76 34.65 0.57 4.45
C ASP A 76 34.62 1.47 3.22
N THR A 77 33.47 2.07 3.00
CA THR A 77 33.19 2.91 1.83
C THR A 77 33.26 4.39 2.17
N ASP A 78 33.75 4.74 3.38
CA ASP A 78 33.95 6.14 3.76
C ASP A 78 35.17 6.73 3.07
N THR A 79 35.11 6.76 1.76
CA THR A 79 36.09 7.44 0.90
C THR A 79 35.58 8.84 0.56
N HIS A 80 36.50 9.79 0.35
CA HIS A 80 36.13 11.11 -0.12
C HIS A 80 35.26 11.94 0.82
N PHE A 81 35.67 12.06 2.10
CA PHE A 81 35.01 12.89 3.12
C PHE A 81 33.56 12.46 3.45
N GLY A 82 33.22 11.19 3.30
CA GLY A 82 31.87 10.70 3.56
C GLY A 82 30.83 11.07 2.50
N LEU A 83 31.27 11.51 1.32
CA LEU A 83 30.36 11.87 0.22
C LEU A 83 29.78 10.65 -0.50
N PHE A 84 30.48 9.52 -0.48
CA PHE A 84 30.08 8.30 -1.17
C PHE A 84 29.86 7.19 -0.12
N ARG A 85 28.63 7.08 0.36
CA ARG A 85 28.24 6.07 1.36
C ARG A 85 27.35 5.02 0.74
N MET A 86 27.64 3.76 1.00
CA MET A 86 26.78 2.64 0.70
C MET A 86 26.84 1.62 1.84
N ALA A 87 25.75 0.86 2.00
CA ALA A 87 25.69 -0.25 2.91
C ALA A 87 25.07 -1.45 2.19
N PRO A 88 25.51 -2.69 2.52
CA PRO A 88 24.84 -3.86 1.99
C PRO A 88 23.39 -3.91 2.51
N ALA A 89 22.49 -4.42 1.67
CA ALA A 89 21.11 -4.69 2.05
C ALA A 89 20.85 -6.20 1.96
N ARG A 90 20.36 -6.77 3.04
CA ARG A 90 19.96 -8.18 3.14
C ARG A 90 18.45 -8.28 3.21
N GLY A 91 17.85 -9.30 2.57
CA GLY A 91 16.41 -9.47 2.67
C GLY A 91 15.89 -10.66 1.89
N LYS A 92 14.58 -10.80 1.90
CA LYS A 92 13.84 -11.80 1.11
C LYS A 92 12.68 -11.14 0.40
N CYS A 93 12.39 -11.60 -0.80
CA CYS A 93 11.26 -11.13 -1.58
C CYS A 93 10.35 -12.29 -1.93
N TYR A 94 9.05 -12.10 -1.75
CA TYR A 94 8.04 -13.10 -2.10
C TYR A 94 7.02 -12.51 -3.07
N VAL A 95 6.46 -13.37 -3.91
CA VAL A 95 5.28 -13.10 -4.71
C VAL A 95 4.09 -13.79 -4.05
N VAL A 96 2.97 -13.07 -3.97
CA VAL A 96 1.69 -13.58 -3.46
C VAL A 96 0.68 -13.50 -4.60
N CYS A 97 0.39 -14.64 -5.24
CA CYS A 97 -0.74 -14.73 -6.18
C CYS A 97 -2.05 -14.70 -5.37
N PHE A 98 -2.95 -13.80 -5.72
CA PHE A 98 -4.18 -13.57 -4.96
C PHE A 98 -5.25 -14.61 -5.25
N HIS A 99 -5.28 -15.12 -6.47
CA HIS A 99 -6.30 -16.07 -6.92
C HIS A 99 -5.78 -16.88 -8.10
N PRO A 100 -6.26 -18.15 -8.31
CA PRO A 100 -5.90 -18.94 -9.47
C PRO A 100 -6.36 -18.35 -10.81
N HIS A 101 -7.45 -17.56 -10.82
CA HIS A 101 -7.96 -16.92 -12.03
C HIS A 101 -7.09 -15.73 -12.44
N HIS A 102 -6.57 -15.79 -13.66
CA HIS A 102 -5.66 -14.80 -14.22
C HIS A 102 -6.28 -13.39 -14.35
N ASN A 103 -7.58 -13.30 -14.44
CA ASN A 103 -8.33 -12.06 -14.67
C ASN A 103 -9.05 -11.49 -13.44
N LEU A 104 -9.01 -12.15 -12.27
CA LEU A 104 -9.84 -11.79 -11.13
C LEU A 104 -9.10 -10.84 -10.18
N THR A 105 -9.29 -9.53 -10.33
CA THR A 105 -8.72 -8.48 -9.47
C THR A 105 -9.51 -8.29 -8.16
N LEU A 106 -8.92 -7.59 -7.17
CA LEU A 106 -9.61 -7.29 -5.90
C LEU A 106 -10.98 -6.65 -6.09
N ALA A 107 -11.15 -5.77 -7.10
CA ALA A 107 -12.41 -5.11 -7.42
C ALA A 107 -13.49 -6.13 -7.83
N GLN A 108 -13.13 -7.12 -8.60
CA GLN A 108 -14.06 -8.15 -9.10
C GLN A 108 -14.35 -9.23 -8.07
N MET A 109 -13.46 -9.42 -7.08
CA MET A 109 -13.65 -10.38 -5.99
C MET A 109 -14.84 -10.04 -5.06
N THR A 110 -15.43 -8.85 -5.19
CA THR A 110 -16.64 -8.45 -4.45
C THR A 110 -17.92 -8.55 -5.27
N THR A 111 -17.83 -8.89 -6.54
CA THR A 111 -18.97 -8.93 -7.48
C THR A 111 -19.41 -10.37 -7.70
N ALA A 112 -20.72 -10.64 -7.59
CA ALA A 112 -21.25 -11.99 -7.83
C ALA A 112 -20.75 -12.60 -9.16
N PRO A 113 -20.38 -13.87 -9.18
CA PRO A 113 -20.57 -14.90 -8.15
C PRO A 113 -19.52 -14.92 -7.02
N TYR A 114 -18.58 -13.99 -6.99
CA TYR A 114 -17.51 -13.88 -6.00
C TYR A 114 -17.99 -13.07 -4.77
N SER A 115 -17.25 -13.16 -3.67
CA SER A 115 -17.47 -12.33 -2.48
C SER A 115 -16.15 -12.02 -1.77
N ALA A 116 -16.12 -10.92 -1.02
CA ALA A 116 -14.95 -10.55 -0.22
C ALA A 116 -14.59 -11.64 0.80
N GLU A 117 -15.61 -12.30 1.39
CA GLU A 117 -15.43 -13.38 2.37
C GLU A 117 -14.67 -14.56 1.78
N SER A 118 -15.04 -14.97 0.57
CA SER A 118 -14.45 -16.15 -0.07
C SER A 118 -13.12 -15.88 -0.75
N HIS A 119 -12.80 -14.63 -1.08
CA HIS A 119 -11.68 -14.31 -1.98
C HIS A 119 -10.69 -13.28 -1.41
N ILE A 120 -11.14 -12.23 -0.72
CA ILE A 120 -10.23 -11.22 -0.15
C ILE A 120 -9.78 -11.59 1.26
N ILE A 121 -10.65 -12.13 2.09
CA ILE A 121 -10.27 -12.62 3.44
C ILE A 121 -9.09 -13.60 3.38
N PRO A 122 -9.07 -14.62 2.50
CA PRO A 122 -7.91 -15.51 2.36
C PRO A 122 -6.62 -14.79 2.02
N ILE A 123 -6.68 -13.72 1.21
CA ILE A 123 -5.50 -12.91 0.88
C ILE A 123 -4.95 -12.23 2.14
N ILE A 124 -5.83 -11.62 2.96
CA ILE A 124 -5.41 -10.93 4.18
C ILE A 124 -4.86 -11.93 5.20
N HIS A 125 -5.45 -13.12 5.32
CA HIS A 125 -4.88 -14.20 6.14
C HIS A 125 -3.48 -14.58 5.65
N THR A 126 -3.30 -14.75 4.33
CA THR A 126 -1.99 -15.05 3.74
C THR A 126 -0.98 -13.95 4.05
N TRP A 127 -1.36 -12.67 3.98
CA TRP A 127 -0.50 -11.55 4.35
C TRP A 127 -0.11 -11.59 5.85
N ARG A 128 -1.06 -11.83 6.73
CA ARG A 128 -0.83 -11.95 8.18
C ARG A 128 0.09 -13.13 8.49
N ASP A 129 -0.21 -14.30 7.94
CA ASP A 129 0.56 -15.52 8.20
C ASP A 129 1.99 -15.40 7.68
N MET A 130 2.18 -14.81 6.50
CA MET A 130 3.51 -14.51 5.96
C MET A 130 4.26 -13.50 6.82
N TYR A 131 3.59 -12.43 7.28
CA TYR A 131 4.20 -11.47 8.20
C TYR A 131 4.70 -12.17 9.47
N MET A 132 3.88 -12.99 10.09
CA MET A 132 4.23 -13.74 11.32
C MET A 132 5.36 -14.75 11.06
N ARG A 133 5.26 -15.53 9.98
CA ARG A 133 6.27 -16.51 9.59
C ARG A 133 7.63 -15.86 9.32
N ILE A 134 7.66 -14.81 8.50
CA ILE A 134 8.91 -14.10 8.17
C ILE A 134 9.54 -13.54 9.44
N THR A 135 8.75 -12.96 10.34
CA THR A 135 9.22 -12.43 11.63
C THR A 135 9.85 -13.52 12.49
N ALA A 136 9.22 -14.69 12.56
CA ALA A 136 9.69 -15.79 13.41
C ALA A 136 10.96 -16.47 12.84
N GLU A 137 10.99 -16.67 11.52
CA GLU A 137 12.07 -17.43 10.86
C GLU A 137 13.31 -16.59 10.53
N ASN A 138 13.21 -15.25 10.51
CA ASN A 138 14.28 -14.37 10.04
C ASN A 138 14.59 -13.25 11.04
N PRO A 139 15.40 -13.53 12.08
CA PRO A 139 15.71 -12.56 13.15
C PRO A 139 16.41 -11.28 12.67
N PHE A 140 17.00 -11.29 11.47
CA PHE A 140 17.65 -10.12 10.87
C PHE A 140 16.66 -9.12 10.26
N VAL A 141 15.42 -9.54 9.99
CA VAL A 141 14.41 -8.68 9.37
C VAL A 141 13.97 -7.61 10.37
N GLN A 142 13.96 -6.36 9.92
CA GLN A 142 13.50 -5.21 10.68
C GLN A 142 12.19 -4.65 10.16
N TYR A 143 11.93 -4.74 8.86
CA TYR A 143 10.71 -4.23 8.25
C TYR A 143 10.18 -5.17 7.18
N ILE A 144 8.85 -5.29 7.11
CA ILE A 144 8.16 -6.07 6.08
C ILE A 144 7.21 -5.15 5.33
N GLN A 145 7.51 -4.92 4.05
CA GLN A 145 6.68 -4.14 3.14
C GLN A 145 5.83 -5.09 2.30
N LEU A 146 4.51 -4.98 2.43
CA LEU A 146 3.55 -5.64 1.57
C LEU A 146 2.98 -4.60 0.59
N PHE A 147 2.90 -4.96 -0.69
CA PHE A 147 2.42 -4.04 -1.71
C PHE A 147 1.87 -4.77 -2.93
N GLU A 148 1.02 -4.09 -3.67
CA GLU A 148 0.52 -4.48 -4.99
C GLU A 148 0.79 -3.35 -5.97
N ASN A 149 1.29 -3.68 -7.16
CA ASN A 149 1.31 -2.79 -8.31
C ASN A 149 0.32 -3.34 -9.34
N LYS A 150 -0.85 -2.72 -9.47
CA LYS A 150 -1.88 -3.13 -10.44
C LYS A 150 -1.76 -2.30 -11.71
N GLY A 151 -1.69 -2.99 -12.84
CA GLY A 151 -1.70 -2.39 -14.16
C GLY A 151 -0.33 -1.97 -14.68
N SER A 152 -0.17 -1.99 -16.01
CA SER A 152 1.09 -1.66 -16.70
C SER A 152 1.56 -0.22 -16.44
N ALA A 153 0.64 0.71 -16.20
CA ALA A 153 0.95 2.09 -15.85
C ALA A 153 1.72 2.22 -14.52
N MET A 154 1.61 1.23 -13.64
CA MET A 154 2.34 1.14 -12.37
C MET A 154 3.59 0.24 -12.46
N GLY A 155 3.98 -0.19 -13.66
CA GLY A 155 5.13 -1.07 -13.84
C GLY A 155 4.84 -2.54 -13.56
N CYS A 156 3.57 -2.94 -13.46
CA CYS A 156 3.20 -4.33 -13.33
C CYS A 156 3.53 -5.10 -14.63
N SER A 157 4.39 -6.12 -14.52
CA SER A 157 4.87 -6.91 -15.68
C SER A 157 3.95 -8.06 -16.02
N ASN A 158 3.08 -8.50 -15.12
CA ASN A 158 2.16 -9.61 -15.30
C ASN A 158 0.75 -9.23 -14.82
N PRO A 159 -0.28 -9.31 -15.67
CA PRO A 159 -1.64 -8.91 -15.31
C PRO A 159 -2.34 -9.89 -14.35
N HIS A 160 -1.80 -11.10 -14.13
CA HIS A 160 -2.31 -12.02 -13.12
C HIS A 160 -2.30 -11.33 -11.73
N PRO A 161 -3.42 -11.26 -11.00
CA PRO A 161 -3.50 -10.52 -9.75
C PRO A 161 -2.53 -11.06 -8.69
N HIS A 162 -1.57 -10.24 -8.32
CA HIS A 162 -0.54 -10.60 -7.34
C HIS A 162 -0.01 -9.39 -6.60
N GLY A 163 0.45 -9.62 -5.39
CA GLY A 163 1.24 -8.68 -4.60
C GLY A 163 2.64 -9.20 -4.34
N GLN A 164 3.42 -8.41 -3.64
CA GLN A 164 4.77 -8.76 -3.22
C GLN A 164 4.96 -8.48 -1.74
N ILE A 165 5.87 -9.22 -1.13
CA ILE A 165 6.35 -9.00 0.23
C ILE A 165 7.86 -8.85 0.17
N TRP A 166 8.37 -7.71 0.65
CA TRP A 166 9.79 -7.48 0.82
C TRP A 166 10.12 -7.42 2.31
N ALA A 167 10.95 -8.34 2.76
CA ALA A 167 11.49 -8.40 4.10
C ALA A 167 12.90 -7.81 4.10
N LEU A 168 13.10 -6.74 4.86
CA LEU A 168 14.31 -5.92 4.85
C LEU A 168 15.03 -5.99 6.20
N ASP A 169 16.35 -5.99 6.19
CA ASP A 169 17.20 -5.89 7.38
C ASP A 169 17.35 -4.45 7.90
N TYR A 170 16.61 -3.52 7.37
CA TYR A 170 16.53 -2.12 7.81
C TYR A 170 15.11 -1.58 7.70
N VAL A 171 14.82 -0.50 8.41
CA VAL A 171 13.57 0.25 8.26
C VAL A 171 13.76 1.34 7.20
N PRO A 172 12.96 1.36 6.11
CA PRO A 172 13.07 2.37 5.07
C PRO A 172 12.83 3.80 5.60
N SER A 173 13.41 4.78 4.92
CA SER A 173 13.39 6.18 5.36
C SER A 173 11.98 6.78 5.43
N GLU A 174 11.06 6.40 4.53
CA GLU A 174 9.69 6.93 4.57
C GLU A 174 8.89 6.40 5.77
N PRO A 175 8.83 5.08 6.06
CA PRO A 175 8.27 4.59 7.32
C PRO A 175 8.88 5.24 8.56
N MET A 176 10.21 5.45 8.61
CA MET A 176 10.87 6.13 9.73
C MET A 176 10.36 7.56 9.93
N LYS A 177 10.22 8.36 8.86
CA LYS A 177 9.67 9.72 8.94
C LYS A 177 8.22 9.72 9.42
N VAL A 178 7.42 8.79 8.92
CA VAL A 178 6.01 8.62 9.31
C VAL A 178 5.90 8.30 10.80
N MET A 179 6.65 7.30 11.28
CA MET A 179 6.67 6.94 12.71
C MET A 179 7.14 8.10 13.59
N LYS A 180 8.18 8.81 13.17
CA LYS A 180 8.64 10.00 13.89
C LYS A 180 7.55 11.06 14.00
N SER A 181 6.80 11.30 12.93
CA SER A 181 5.70 12.27 12.94
C SER A 181 4.54 11.84 13.85
N MET A 182 4.24 10.55 13.91
CA MET A 182 3.26 9.99 14.84
C MET A 182 3.72 10.13 16.29
N TYR A 183 4.98 9.82 16.56
CA TYR A 183 5.60 10.00 17.88
C TYR A 183 5.60 11.47 18.31
N ASP A 184 6.09 12.36 17.46
CA ASP A 184 6.16 13.82 17.76
C ASP A 184 4.79 14.37 18.10
N PHE A 185 3.75 13.99 17.34
CA PHE A 185 2.37 14.40 17.62
C PHE A 185 1.91 13.91 19.00
N SER A 186 2.19 12.65 19.34
CA SER A 186 1.78 12.03 20.59
C SER A 186 2.57 12.58 21.79
N ALA A 187 3.81 13.02 21.58
CA ALA A 187 4.68 13.56 22.62
C ALA A 187 4.43 15.05 22.89
N ASP A 188 3.82 15.77 21.94
CA ASP A 188 3.58 17.22 22.07
C ASP A 188 2.43 17.49 23.04
N PRO A 189 2.67 18.22 24.15
CA PRO A 189 1.62 18.60 25.12
C PRO A 189 0.46 19.40 24.50
N ALA A 190 0.70 20.14 23.42
CA ALA A 190 -0.35 20.88 22.72
C ALA A 190 -1.43 19.96 22.15
N ASN A 191 -1.11 18.69 21.90
CA ASN A 191 -2.02 17.68 21.37
C ASN A 191 -2.70 16.82 22.44
N GLU A 192 -2.49 17.09 23.74
CA GLU A 192 -3.02 16.24 24.83
C GLU A 192 -4.54 16.01 24.73
N HIS A 193 -5.27 17.01 24.25
CA HIS A 193 -6.74 16.96 24.09
C HIS A 193 -7.19 16.62 22.66
N ALA A 194 -6.28 16.16 21.78
CA ALA A 194 -6.66 15.75 20.45
C ALA A 194 -7.70 14.60 20.51
N PRO A 195 -8.75 14.66 19.68
CA PRO A 195 -9.88 13.72 19.75
C PRO A 195 -9.52 12.33 19.23
N GLY A 196 -10.43 11.39 19.44
CA GLY A 196 -10.33 10.00 18.92
C GLY A 196 -9.73 9.03 19.93
N PRO A 197 -9.63 7.76 19.52
CA PRO A 197 -9.03 6.71 20.35
C PRO A 197 -7.57 7.01 20.66
N ARG A 198 -7.18 6.56 21.86
CA ARG A 198 -5.83 6.77 22.36
C ARG A 198 -4.90 5.62 21.97
N HIS A 199 -3.61 5.95 21.88
CA HIS A 199 -2.55 4.95 21.88
C HIS A 199 -2.60 4.11 23.18
N PRO A 200 -2.16 2.84 23.19
CA PRO A 200 -2.17 2.01 24.41
C PRO A 200 -1.49 2.63 25.64
N HIS A 201 -0.54 3.54 25.43
CA HIS A 201 0.08 4.33 26.52
C HIS A 201 -0.75 5.56 26.96
N GLY A 202 -2.03 5.66 26.58
CA GLY A 202 -2.95 6.73 26.97
C GLY A 202 -2.77 8.05 26.21
N ARG A 203 -1.77 8.16 25.34
CA ARG A 203 -1.47 9.37 24.57
C ARG A 203 -2.36 9.50 23.33
N PRO A 204 -2.65 10.72 22.85
CA PRO A 204 -3.31 10.90 21.56
C PRO A 204 -2.45 10.36 20.42
N HIS A 205 -3.07 9.94 19.33
CA HIS A 205 -2.36 9.40 18.17
C HIS A 205 -2.74 10.17 16.90
N LEU A 206 -1.73 10.58 16.10
CA LEU A 206 -1.90 11.44 14.92
C LEU A 206 -2.99 10.96 13.97
N LEU A 207 -2.88 9.72 13.47
CA LEU A 207 -3.82 9.20 12.46
C LEU A 207 -5.19 8.85 13.05
N LEU A 208 -5.27 8.43 14.31
CA LEU A 208 -6.57 8.20 14.97
C LEU A 208 -7.31 9.52 15.23
N ALA A 209 -6.60 10.54 15.65
CA ALA A 209 -7.17 11.89 15.79
C ALA A 209 -7.59 12.46 14.43
N TYR A 210 -6.78 12.26 13.40
CA TYR A 210 -7.11 12.68 12.05
C TYR A 210 -8.36 11.96 11.51
N ALA A 211 -8.44 10.64 11.65
CA ALA A 211 -9.62 9.88 11.25
C ALA A 211 -10.87 10.37 11.98
N HIS A 212 -10.77 10.62 13.29
CA HIS A 212 -11.86 11.19 14.09
C HIS A 212 -12.32 12.54 13.54
N MET A 213 -11.40 13.45 13.25
CA MET A 213 -11.74 14.76 12.68
C MET A 213 -12.45 14.66 11.34
N GLU A 214 -11.99 13.80 10.45
CA GLU A 214 -12.61 13.58 9.13
C GLU A 214 -14.02 12.96 9.23
N LEU A 215 -14.21 12.04 10.16
CA LEU A 215 -15.51 11.39 10.39
C LEU A 215 -16.55 12.34 11.02
N HIS A 216 -16.11 13.37 11.74
CA HIS A 216 -16.98 14.36 12.39
C HIS A 216 -17.07 15.68 11.61
N ALA A 217 -16.31 15.84 10.53
CA ALA A 217 -16.42 17.01 9.67
C ALA A 217 -17.80 17.11 9.02
N PRO A 218 -18.41 18.29 8.93
CA PRO A 218 -19.69 18.48 8.25
C PRO A 218 -19.63 17.97 6.81
N GLY A 219 -20.56 17.08 6.45
CA GLY A 219 -20.62 16.47 5.11
C GLY A 219 -19.50 15.49 4.78
N ARG A 220 -18.53 15.27 5.67
CA ARG A 220 -17.41 14.30 5.49
C ARG A 220 -16.75 14.38 4.11
N PRO A 221 -16.29 15.55 3.66
CA PRO A 221 -15.96 15.80 2.24
C PRO A 221 -14.81 14.96 1.69
N ARG A 222 -13.99 14.36 2.56
CA ARG A 222 -12.86 13.49 2.15
C ARG A 222 -13.10 12.01 2.43
N VAL A 223 -14.20 11.63 3.08
CA VAL A 223 -14.52 10.22 3.34
C VAL A 223 -15.10 9.61 2.06
N VAL A 224 -14.42 8.61 1.54
CA VAL A 224 -14.83 7.84 0.35
C VAL A 224 -15.83 6.75 0.72
N THR A 225 -15.49 5.97 1.75
CA THR A 225 -16.34 4.94 2.33
C THR A 225 -15.88 4.60 3.75
N LEU A 226 -16.74 3.97 4.53
CA LEU A 226 -16.39 3.46 5.85
C LEU A 226 -17.23 2.22 6.16
N ASN A 227 -16.70 1.36 7.01
CA ASN A 227 -17.44 0.26 7.61
C ASN A 227 -17.27 0.27 9.13
N HIS A 228 -17.52 -0.89 9.78
CA HIS A 228 -17.49 -0.95 11.26
C HIS A 228 -16.11 -0.55 11.84
N ASP A 229 -14.98 -0.93 11.22
CA ASP A 229 -13.66 -0.79 11.83
C ASP A 229 -12.72 0.15 11.07
N PHE A 230 -12.93 0.33 9.77
CA PHE A 230 -12.04 1.08 8.89
C PHE A 230 -12.76 2.22 8.17
N VAL A 231 -12.02 3.28 7.89
CA VAL A 231 -12.40 4.37 7.01
C VAL A 231 -11.43 4.48 5.85
N ALA A 232 -11.95 4.63 4.64
CA ALA A 232 -11.20 5.01 3.44
C ALA A 232 -11.46 6.47 3.14
N LEU A 233 -10.43 7.27 3.01
CA LEU A 233 -10.54 8.70 2.81
C LEU A 233 -9.43 9.22 1.89
N VAL A 234 -9.67 10.37 1.25
CA VAL A 234 -8.65 11.14 0.55
C VAL A 234 -7.90 11.95 1.62
N PRO A 235 -6.60 11.70 1.86
CA PRO A 235 -5.87 12.45 2.88
C PRO A 235 -5.89 13.96 2.58
N PHE A 236 -6.00 14.79 3.63
CA PHE A 236 -5.94 16.25 3.46
C PHE A 236 -4.67 16.69 2.72
N TRP A 237 -3.59 15.95 2.93
CA TRP A 237 -2.27 16.15 2.31
C TRP A 237 -2.03 15.27 1.09
N ALA A 238 -3.07 14.71 0.46
CA ALA A 238 -2.94 13.87 -0.73
C ALA A 238 -2.12 14.57 -1.81
N VAL A 239 -1.11 13.89 -2.32
CA VAL A 239 -0.20 14.35 -3.37
C VAL A 239 -0.71 13.93 -4.75
N TRP A 240 -1.24 12.71 -4.82
CA TRP A 240 -1.70 12.11 -6.05
C TRP A 240 -3.21 12.33 -6.25
N PRO A 241 -3.68 12.66 -7.46
CA PRO A 241 -5.10 12.62 -7.75
C PRO A 241 -5.66 11.23 -7.44
N PHE A 242 -6.81 11.18 -6.74
CA PHE A 242 -7.48 9.95 -6.31
C PHE A 242 -6.67 9.08 -5.32
N GLU A 243 -5.65 9.65 -4.67
CA GLU A 243 -4.99 8.98 -3.54
C GLU A 243 -6.01 8.65 -2.46
N ILE A 244 -5.99 7.40 -1.97
CA ILE A 244 -6.84 6.96 -0.86
C ILE A 244 -5.95 6.37 0.23
N MET A 245 -6.31 6.68 1.48
CA MET A 245 -5.75 6.07 2.67
C MET A 245 -6.85 5.31 3.42
N VAL A 246 -6.58 4.05 3.77
CA VAL A 246 -7.45 3.22 4.61
C VAL A 246 -6.86 3.17 6.01
N LEU A 247 -7.66 3.54 7.02
CA LEU A 247 -7.26 3.64 8.42
C LEU A 247 -8.20 2.85 9.33
N PRO A 248 -7.72 2.19 10.38
CA PRO A 248 -8.54 1.85 11.54
C PRO A 248 -8.93 3.14 12.26
N TYR A 249 -10.15 3.23 12.79
CA TYR A 249 -10.58 4.45 13.47
C TYR A 249 -11.16 4.20 14.87
N LYS A 250 -11.37 2.95 15.27
CA LYS A 250 -11.94 2.60 16.58
C LYS A 250 -10.90 2.31 17.65
N ARG A 251 -9.75 1.80 17.26
CA ARG A 251 -8.65 1.48 18.18
C ARG A 251 -7.30 1.55 17.46
N PHE A 252 -6.25 1.56 18.25
CA PHE A 252 -4.89 1.44 17.76
C PHE A 252 -4.64 0.02 17.25
N LEU A 253 -4.09 -0.08 16.04
CA LEU A 253 -3.61 -1.30 15.40
C LEU A 253 -2.19 -1.04 14.91
N GLY A 254 -1.20 -1.77 15.39
CA GLY A 254 0.21 -1.57 15.00
C GLY A 254 0.56 -2.29 13.70
N SER A 255 0.00 -3.48 13.47
CA SER A 255 0.37 -4.35 12.35
C SER A 255 -0.76 -5.34 12.01
N LEU A 256 -0.56 -6.09 10.94
CA LEU A 256 -1.46 -7.17 10.50
C LEU A 256 -1.73 -8.22 11.58
N GLN A 257 -0.74 -8.53 12.43
CA GLN A 257 -0.91 -9.51 13.51
C GLN A 257 -1.91 -9.09 14.58
N ASP A 258 -2.18 -7.79 14.72
CA ASP A 258 -3.08 -7.24 15.74
C ASP A 258 -4.55 -7.30 15.31
N LEU A 259 -4.84 -7.67 14.05
CA LEU A 259 -6.18 -7.78 13.51
C LEU A 259 -6.91 -8.99 14.06
N THR A 260 -8.10 -8.78 14.57
CA THR A 260 -9.08 -9.85 14.84
C THR A 260 -9.71 -10.34 13.53
N ASP A 261 -10.35 -11.52 13.56
CA ASP A 261 -11.03 -12.06 12.37
C ASP A 261 -12.18 -11.15 11.90
N ALA A 262 -12.88 -10.48 12.82
CA ALA A 262 -13.89 -9.48 12.48
C ALA A 262 -13.30 -8.25 11.77
N GLU A 263 -12.15 -7.79 12.21
CA GLU A 263 -11.43 -6.69 11.56
C GLU A 263 -10.83 -7.11 10.21
N ILE A 264 -10.40 -8.35 10.06
CA ILE A 264 -10.00 -8.91 8.76
C ILE A 264 -11.18 -8.91 7.78
N ALA A 265 -12.36 -9.32 8.20
CA ALA A 265 -13.56 -9.24 7.38
C ALA A 265 -13.89 -7.78 7.01
N SER A 266 -13.87 -6.86 7.98
CA SER A 266 -14.06 -5.43 7.74
C SER A 266 -13.02 -4.88 6.75
N LEU A 267 -11.75 -5.27 6.89
CA LEU A 267 -10.67 -4.85 5.98
C LEU A 267 -10.88 -5.39 4.56
N ALA A 268 -11.29 -6.65 4.43
CA ALA A 268 -11.58 -7.26 3.12
C ALA A 268 -12.69 -6.51 2.39
N HIS A 269 -13.78 -6.17 3.08
CA HIS A 269 -14.87 -5.41 2.50
C HIS A 269 -14.45 -4.02 2.04
N ILE A 270 -13.70 -3.28 2.86
CA ILE A 270 -13.31 -1.91 2.49
C ILE A 270 -12.29 -1.88 1.35
N LEU A 271 -11.38 -2.85 1.28
CA LEU A 271 -10.44 -2.99 0.15
C LEU A 271 -11.19 -3.29 -1.15
N GLY A 272 -12.12 -4.23 -1.12
CA GLY A 272 -12.98 -4.54 -2.26
C GLY A 272 -13.81 -3.33 -2.71
N GLU A 273 -14.41 -2.60 -1.78
CA GLU A 273 -15.20 -1.41 -2.08
C GLU A 273 -14.35 -0.29 -2.70
N VAL A 274 -13.18 0.01 -2.16
CA VAL A 274 -12.27 1.04 -2.71
C VAL A 274 -11.87 0.69 -4.13
N THR A 275 -11.45 -0.54 -4.38
CA THR A 275 -10.99 -0.98 -5.69
C THR A 275 -12.14 -1.05 -6.71
N CYS A 276 -13.33 -1.47 -6.29
CA CYS A 276 -14.53 -1.46 -7.12
C CYS A 276 -14.95 -0.02 -7.50
N ARG A 277 -14.86 0.93 -6.57
CA ARG A 277 -15.15 2.34 -6.83
C ARG A 277 -14.18 2.94 -7.84
N TYR A 278 -12.89 2.58 -7.77
CA TYR A 278 -11.91 3.00 -8.78
C TYR A 278 -12.28 2.47 -10.18
N ASP A 279 -12.53 1.17 -10.30
CA ASP A 279 -12.86 0.56 -11.58
C ASP A 279 -14.16 1.16 -12.17
N ASN A 280 -15.19 1.40 -11.34
CA ASN A 280 -16.46 2.01 -11.77
C ASN A 280 -16.33 3.48 -12.13
N LEU A 281 -15.56 4.28 -11.37
CA LEU A 281 -15.38 5.70 -11.62
C LEU A 281 -14.73 5.95 -12.98
N PHE A 282 -13.76 5.13 -13.35
CA PHE A 282 -13.02 5.23 -14.60
C PHE A 282 -13.50 4.29 -15.69
N ARG A 283 -14.46 3.39 -15.39
CA ARG A 283 -14.99 2.36 -16.29
C ARG A 283 -13.90 1.51 -16.94
N THR A 284 -12.87 1.18 -16.16
CA THR A 284 -11.71 0.39 -16.56
C THR A 284 -11.09 -0.29 -15.35
N SER A 285 -10.29 -1.32 -15.58
CA SER A 285 -9.43 -1.87 -14.53
C SER A 285 -8.38 -0.82 -14.13
N PHE A 286 -8.71 -0.03 -13.10
CA PHE A 286 -7.97 1.17 -12.73
C PHE A 286 -6.60 0.81 -12.13
N PRO A 287 -5.50 1.40 -12.63
CA PRO A 287 -4.16 1.12 -12.14
C PRO A 287 -3.89 1.86 -10.82
N TYR A 288 -3.19 1.19 -9.90
CA TYR A 288 -2.71 1.77 -8.66
C TYR A 288 -1.48 1.02 -8.13
N SER A 289 -0.71 1.68 -7.28
CA SER A 289 0.15 1.00 -6.30
C SER A 289 -0.53 1.06 -4.94
N MET A 290 -0.68 -0.08 -4.30
CA MET A 290 -1.18 -0.21 -2.93
C MET A 290 -0.05 -0.66 -2.04
N GLY A 291 0.09 -0.06 -0.86
CA GLY A 291 1.11 -0.44 0.13
C GLY A 291 0.57 -0.44 1.54
N ILE A 292 0.94 -1.47 2.31
CA ILE A 292 0.62 -1.60 3.73
C ILE A 292 1.74 -1.00 4.55
N HIS A 293 1.42 0.02 5.34
CA HIS A 293 2.29 0.62 6.33
C HIS A 293 1.95 0.04 7.70
N GLN A 294 2.96 -0.37 8.44
CA GLN A 294 2.77 -1.02 9.72
C GLN A 294 4.02 -0.92 10.59
N LYS A 295 3.91 -1.36 11.82
CA LYS A 295 4.99 -1.43 12.78
C LYS A 295 6.16 -2.28 12.26
N PRO A 296 7.43 -1.84 12.44
CA PRO A 296 8.60 -2.69 12.26
C PRO A 296 8.51 -3.99 13.07
N VAL A 297 9.07 -5.08 12.53
CA VAL A 297 8.99 -6.40 13.16
C VAL A 297 9.94 -6.56 14.33
N SER A 298 11.10 -5.94 14.26
CA SER A 298 12.10 -6.04 15.30
C SER A 298 12.02 -4.84 16.26
N HIS A 299 12.12 -5.16 17.53
CA HIS A 299 12.56 -4.30 18.62
C HIS A 299 11.49 -3.47 19.31
N ALA A 300 10.98 -4.07 20.38
CA ALA A 300 10.25 -3.41 21.45
C ALA A 300 11.03 -2.24 22.12
N GLN A 301 12.26 -1.96 21.69
CA GLN A 301 13.12 -0.92 22.25
C GLN A 301 13.16 0.37 21.44
N ASP A 302 12.67 0.36 20.17
CA ASP A 302 12.54 1.62 19.43
C ASP A 302 11.23 2.30 19.79
N SER A 303 11.35 3.41 20.53
CA SER A 303 10.19 4.22 20.95
C SER A 303 9.34 4.70 19.80
N LEU A 304 9.91 4.92 18.61
CA LEU A 304 9.18 5.34 17.42
C LEU A 304 8.31 4.21 16.85
N ALA A 305 8.82 2.98 16.84
CA ALA A 305 8.13 1.81 16.32
C ALA A 305 6.81 1.53 17.08
N LEU A 306 6.76 1.86 18.37
CA LEU A 306 5.56 1.70 19.19
C LEU A 306 4.40 2.56 18.71
N TYR A 307 4.67 3.68 18.04
CA TYR A 307 3.65 4.60 17.54
C TYR A 307 3.23 4.36 16.08
N ALA A 308 3.81 3.35 15.42
CA ALA A 308 3.38 2.99 14.08
C ALA A 308 1.94 2.47 14.07
N LEU A 309 1.07 3.13 13.31
CA LEU A 309 -0.30 2.67 13.08
C LEU A 309 -0.38 1.92 11.77
N PHE A 310 -1.03 0.76 11.76
CA PHE A 310 -1.41 0.07 10.53
C PHE A 310 -2.29 0.97 9.67
N HIS A 311 -1.90 1.18 8.41
CA HIS A 311 -2.71 1.88 7.42
C HIS A 311 -2.30 1.47 6.01
N ILE A 312 -3.18 1.67 5.06
CA ILE A 312 -2.95 1.30 3.66
C ILE A 312 -3.08 2.55 2.80
N HIS A 313 -2.13 2.73 1.88
CA HIS A 313 -2.20 3.75 0.85
C HIS A 313 -2.46 3.14 -0.51
N PHE A 314 -3.30 3.83 -1.28
CA PHE A 314 -3.48 3.62 -2.71
C PHE A 314 -2.95 4.87 -3.43
N TYR A 315 -1.97 4.65 -4.29
CA TYR A 315 -1.37 5.68 -5.13
C TYR A 315 -1.66 5.40 -6.59
N PRO A 316 -2.67 6.04 -7.18
CA PRO A 316 -2.89 5.97 -8.62
C PRO A 316 -1.75 6.66 -9.37
N PRO A 317 -1.49 6.29 -10.64
CA PRO A 317 -0.51 7.01 -11.44
C PRO A 317 -0.98 8.44 -11.71
N LEU A 318 -0.06 9.35 -11.99
CA LEU A 318 -0.39 10.68 -12.45
C LEU A 318 -1.01 10.58 -13.85
N LEU A 319 -2.31 10.39 -13.88
CA LEU A 319 -3.09 10.32 -15.11
C LEU A 319 -3.89 11.61 -15.27
N ARG A 320 -4.08 12.03 -16.49
CA ARG A 320 -5.09 13.02 -16.85
C ARG A 320 -6.47 12.37 -17.03
N SER A 321 -6.46 11.15 -17.54
CA SER A 321 -7.58 10.22 -17.62
C SER A 321 -7.08 8.84 -17.25
N ALA A 322 -7.93 7.83 -17.25
CA ALA A 322 -7.55 6.46 -16.89
C ALA A 322 -6.36 5.88 -17.69
N THR A 323 -6.09 6.42 -18.88
CA THR A 323 -5.09 5.88 -19.81
C THR A 323 -3.99 6.86 -20.18
N VAL A 324 -4.16 8.17 -19.95
CA VAL A 324 -3.20 9.22 -20.37
C VAL A 324 -2.31 9.63 -19.21
N ARG A 325 -1.03 9.27 -19.26
CA ARG A 325 -0.02 9.65 -18.27
C ARG A 325 0.24 11.15 -18.26
N LYS A 326 0.39 11.72 -17.08
CA LYS A 326 0.75 13.12 -16.88
C LYS A 326 2.19 13.20 -16.36
N PHE A 327 3.05 13.87 -17.11
CA PHE A 327 4.41 14.17 -16.68
C PHE A 327 4.48 15.58 -16.09
N LEU A 328 4.95 15.69 -14.86
CA LEU A 328 5.07 16.97 -14.15
C LEU A 328 6.55 17.36 -14.03
N VAL A 329 7.15 17.82 -15.13
CA VAL A 329 8.56 18.22 -15.15
C VAL A 329 8.83 19.34 -14.15
N GLY A 330 7.93 20.30 -13.99
CA GLY A 330 8.04 21.37 -13.01
C GLY A 330 8.03 20.89 -11.55
N TYR A 331 7.41 19.75 -11.27
CA TYR A 331 7.43 19.10 -9.95
C TYR A 331 8.82 18.59 -9.57
N VAL A 332 9.51 17.97 -10.53
CA VAL A 332 10.86 17.41 -10.29
C VAL A 332 11.86 18.51 -9.89
N PHE A 333 11.73 19.72 -10.44
CA PHE A 333 12.62 20.83 -10.13
C PHE A 333 12.22 21.64 -8.91
N SER A 334 10.94 21.69 -8.55
CA SER A 334 10.45 22.52 -7.44
C SER A 334 10.25 21.77 -6.11
N HIS A 335 10.35 20.45 -6.09
CA HIS A 335 10.00 19.57 -4.95
C HIS A 335 8.60 19.85 -4.36
N ALA A 336 7.73 20.48 -5.17
CA ALA A 336 6.35 20.79 -4.79
C ALA A 336 5.38 19.95 -5.61
N SER A 337 4.53 19.17 -4.97
CA SER A 337 3.52 18.41 -5.69
C SER A 337 2.37 19.32 -6.12
N LEU A 338 2.10 19.34 -7.41
CA LEU A 338 0.96 20.02 -8.01
C LEU A 338 -0.22 19.05 -8.07
N THR A 339 -1.13 19.12 -7.12
CA THR A 339 -2.41 18.45 -7.24
C THR A 339 -3.37 19.32 -8.04
N SER A 340 -3.85 18.86 -9.20
CA SER A 340 -4.99 19.47 -9.89
C SER A 340 -6.25 19.09 -9.11
N GLY A 341 -6.91 20.06 -8.56
CA GLY A 341 -7.97 19.99 -7.56
C GLY A 341 -9.19 19.14 -7.87
N LEU A 342 -9.06 17.84 -7.74
CA LEU A 342 -10.14 16.93 -7.42
C LEU A 342 -9.86 16.42 -6.00
N LYS A 343 -10.18 17.25 -5.03
CA LYS A 343 -10.36 16.86 -3.64
C LYS A 343 -11.83 16.71 -3.37
#